data_107e906b946c9d572f7cbe0ce0d59c68
#
_entry.id   107e906b946c9d572f7cbe0ce0d59c68
#
_cell.length_a   1.000
_cell.length_b   1.000
_cell.length_c   1.000
_cell.angle_alpha   90.00
_cell.angle_beta   90.00
_cell.angle_gamma   90.00
#
_symmetry.space_group_name_H-M   'P 1'
#
loop_
_entity.id
_entity.type
_entity.pdbx_description
1 polymer ?
#
loop_
_entity_poly.entity_id
_entity_poly.type
_entity_poly.pdbx_seq_one_letter_code
_entity_poly.pdbx_strand_id
1 'polypeptide(L)'
;MKPFPTIKYATGDATRPVSDGSAVIVHICNDIGGWGRGFVVAISKRWKSPEEAYRLWHAGNGTPFALGEVQFIEVEPQLWVANMIAQRDVRRTGGAPPIRYEALRLALSKVAAFCAEKEATVHMPRIGCGLAGGDWAEVSRIVDDELGAKGISVTVYDFP
;
A
#
# COMPACT_ATOMS: atom_id res chain seq x y z
N MET A 1 27.53 12.72 -0.12
CA MET A 1 26.17 12.34 -0.48
C MET A 1 25.56 11.50 0.61
N LYS A 2 24.39 11.89 1.09
CA LYS A 2 23.71 11.08 2.11
C LYS A 2 23.13 9.83 1.43
N PRO A 3 23.30 8.64 2.04
CA PRO A 3 22.63 7.46 1.53
C PRO A 3 21.12 7.63 1.66
N PHE A 4 20.36 7.00 0.75
CA PHE A 4 18.91 6.96 0.88
C PHE A 4 18.53 6.16 2.12
N PRO A 5 17.40 6.48 2.80
CA PRO A 5 16.87 5.62 3.85
C PRO A 5 16.66 4.22 3.31
N THR A 6 17.20 3.23 3.99
CA THR A 6 16.93 1.83 3.63
C THR A 6 15.62 1.39 4.26
N ILE A 7 14.97 0.40 3.64
CA ILE A 7 13.78 -0.21 4.23
C ILE A 7 14.17 -0.84 5.56
N LYS A 8 13.40 -0.52 6.60
CA LYS A 8 13.53 -1.16 7.90
C LYS A 8 12.60 -2.37 7.94
N TYR A 9 13.08 -3.47 8.49
CA TYR A 9 12.28 -4.67 8.67
C TYR A 9 12.03 -4.89 10.15
N ALA A 10 10.78 -5.19 10.50
CA ALA A 10 10.38 -5.44 11.88
C ALA A 10 9.47 -6.65 11.94
N THR A 11 9.45 -7.33 13.08
CA THR A 11 8.44 -8.35 13.35
C THR A 11 7.29 -7.66 14.07
N GLY A 12 6.08 -7.78 13.54
CA GLY A 12 4.93 -7.11 14.12
C GLY A 12 3.74 -7.08 13.18
N ASP A 13 2.78 -6.25 13.54
CA ASP A 13 1.53 -6.07 12.82
C ASP A 13 1.54 -4.73 12.11
N ALA A 14 1.51 -4.74 10.77
CA ALA A 14 1.52 -3.50 9.98
C ALA A 14 0.29 -2.63 10.23
N THR A 15 -0.80 -3.19 10.77
CA THR A 15 -1.98 -2.39 11.17
C THR A 15 -1.79 -1.70 12.52
N ARG A 16 -0.65 -1.93 13.17
CA ARG A 16 -0.25 -1.25 14.41
C ARG A 16 1.15 -0.65 14.22
N PRO A 17 1.29 0.30 13.30
CA PRO A 17 2.62 0.82 12.98
C PRO A 17 3.23 1.54 14.19
N VAL A 18 4.53 1.38 14.35
CA VAL A 18 5.28 2.10 15.38
C VAL A 18 5.77 3.39 14.74
N SER A 19 5.23 4.53 15.19
CA SER A 19 5.57 5.83 14.63
C SER A 19 5.35 6.91 15.68
N ASP A 20 6.26 7.90 15.70
CA ASP A 20 6.17 9.04 16.60
C ASP A 20 5.34 10.18 16.01
N GLY A 21 4.95 10.10 14.76
CA GLY A 21 4.21 11.15 14.06
C GLY A 21 3.25 10.57 13.06
N SER A 22 2.98 11.33 12.00
CA SER A 22 2.07 10.90 10.94
C SER A 22 2.56 9.64 10.25
N ALA A 23 1.66 8.71 9.99
CA ALA A 23 1.98 7.41 9.39
C ALA A 23 0.93 7.02 8.35
N VAL A 24 1.38 6.33 7.30
CA VAL A 24 0.51 5.78 6.27
C VAL A 24 0.76 4.28 6.16
N ILE A 25 -0.30 3.51 6.32
CA ILE A 25 -0.27 2.06 6.08
C ILE A 25 -0.63 1.86 4.62
N VAL A 26 0.28 1.29 3.83
CA VAL A 26 0.02 1.04 2.40
C VAL A 26 -0.24 -0.43 2.15
N HIS A 27 -1.17 -0.71 1.24
CA HIS A 27 -1.45 -2.06 0.78
C HIS A 27 -1.96 -2.04 -0.66
N ILE A 28 -1.95 -3.21 -1.28
CA ILE A 28 -2.37 -3.35 -2.68
C ILE A 28 -3.80 -3.86 -2.74
N CYS A 29 -4.62 -3.17 -3.55
CA CYS A 29 -5.99 -3.54 -3.87
C CYS A 29 -6.07 -3.99 -5.33
N ASN A 30 -7.07 -4.82 -5.65
CA ASN A 30 -7.35 -5.22 -7.02
C ASN A 30 -8.23 -4.18 -7.73
N ASP A 31 -8.38 -4.33 -9.04
CA ASP A 31 -9.15 -3.40 -9.87
C ASP A 31 -10.60 -3.87 -10.12
N ILE A 32 -11.05 -4.88 -9.38
CA ILE A 32 -12.41 -5.44 -9.56
C ILE A 32 -13.31 -5.26 -8.33
N GLY A 33 -12.86 -4.49 -7.34
CA GLY A 33 -13.67 -4.22 -6.14
C GLY A 33 -13.70 -5.33 -5.10
N GLY A 34 -12.77 -6.28 -5.17
CA GLY A 34 -12.70 -7.39 -4.21
C GLY A 34 -11.95 -7.02 -2.93
N TRP A 35 -12.49 -7.46 -1.81
CA TRP A 35 -11.92 -7.17 -0.47
C TRP A 35 -12.27 -8.30 0.49
N GLY A 36 -11.66 -9.44 0.35
CA GLY A 36 -12.09 -10.58 1.16
C GLY A 36 -10.97 -11.46 1.68
N ARG A 37 -9.76 -11.31 1.16
CA ARG A 37 -8.66 -12.23 1.49
C ARG A 37 -7.35 -11.45 1.65
N GLY A 38 -6.48 -11.97 2.51
CA GLY A 38 -5.16 -11.39 2.72
C GLY A 38 -5.16 -10.24 3.72
N PHE A 39 -4.28 -9.28 3.51
CA PHE A 39 -4.04 -8.18 4.45
C PHE A 39 -5.28 -7.30 4.68
N VAL A 40 -6.17 -7.20 3.69
CA VAL A 40 -7.40 -6.42 3.82
C VAL A 40 -8.27 -6.91 4.99
N VAL A 41 -8.21 -8.19 5.31
CA VAL A 41 -8.96 -8.74 6.44
C VAL A 41 -8.42 -8.17 7.76
N ALA A 42 -7.11 -8.04 7.90
CA ALA A 42 -6.49 -7.43 9.07
C ALA A 42 -6.88 -5.96 9.21
N ILE A 43 -6.93 -5.22 8.09
CA ILE A 43 -7.38 -3.83 8.08
C ILE A 43 -8.82 -3.74 8.58
N SER A 44 -9.73 -4.56 8.03
CA SER A 44 -11.15 -4.52 8.36
C SER A 44 -11.45 -4.93 9.80
N LYS A 45 -10.59 -5.73 10.42
CA LYS A 45 -10.72 -6.06 11.85
C LYS A 45 -10.52 -4.84 12.74
N ARG A 46 -9.76 -3.85 12.27
CA ARG A 46 -9.50 -2.63 13.03
C ARG A 46 -10.42 -1.50 12.63
N TRP A 47 -10.57 -1.28 11.33
CA TRP A 47 -11.32 -0.14 10.81
C TRP A 47 -12.16 -0.61 9.61
N LYS A 48 -13.43 -0.23 9.62
CA LYS A 48 -14.33 -0.54 8.50
C LYS A 48 -14.22 0.47 7.36
N SER A 49 -13.75 1.67 7.65
CA SER A 49 -13.75 2.76 6.69
C SER A 49 -12.89 2.52 5.44
N PRO A 50 -11.72 1.86 5.50
CA PRO A 50 -10.98 1.59 4.26
C PRO A 50 -11.73 0.70 3.29
N GLU A 51 -12.40 -0.35 3.76
CA GLU A 51 -13.22 -1.22 2.93
C GLU A 51 -14.41 -0.48 2.35
N GLU A 52 -15.13 0.25 3.20
CA GLU A 52 -16.30 1.02 2.76
C GLU A 52 -15.91 2.04 1.68
N ALA A 53 -14.82 2.77 1.90
CA ALA A 53 -14.32 3.76 0.95
C ALA A 53 -13.90 3.11 -0.38
N TYR A 54 -13.23 1.96 -0.32
CA TYR A 54 -12.82 1.24 -1.51
C TYR A 54 -14.01 0.76 -2.33
N ARG A 55 -15.04 0.21 -1.68
CA ARG A 55 -16.23 -0.28 -2.37
C ARG A 55 -17.03 0.86 -3.02
N LEU A 56 -17.15 1.99 -2.34
CA LEU A 56 -17.80 3.17 -2.91
C LEU A 56 -17.01 3.70 -4.11
N TRP A 57 -15.69 3.69 -4.01
CA TRP A 57 -14.81 4.11 -5.08
C TRP A 57 -14.98 3.23 -6.32
N HIS A 58 -14.99 1.92 -6.14
CA HIS A 58 -15.24 0.97 -7.23
C HIS A 58 -16.64 1.16 -7.84
N ALA A 59 -17.62 1.54 -7.04
CA ALA A 59 -18.99 1.78 -7.51
C ALA A 59 -19.15 3.10 -8.30
N GLY A 60 -18.06 3.86 -8.49
CA GLY A 60 -18.08 5.09 -9.28
C GLY A 60 -18.21 6.37 -8.48
N ASN A 61 -18.06 6.31 -7.16
CA ASN A 61 -18.13 7.49 -6.30
C ASN A 61 -16.73 8.02 -6.04
N GLY A 62 -16.45 9.24 -6.53
CA GLY A 62 -15.17 9.90 -6.30
C GLY A 62 -14.27 9.94 -7.52
N THR A 63 -12.96 9.87 -7.30
CA THR A 63 -11.95 9.92 -8.37
C THR A 63 -11.96 8.66 -9.22
N PRO A 64 -11.35 8.68 -10.42
CA PRO A 64 -11.31 7.48 -11.28
C PRO A 64 -10.73 6.26 -10.54
N PHE A 65 -11.39 5.12 -10.71
CA PHE A 65 -10.97 3.84 -10.17
C PHE A 65 -10.19 3.08 -11.25
N ALA A 66 -8.87 3.04 -11.12
CA ALA A 66 -8.01 2.44 -12.15
C ALA A 66 -6.67 2.04 -11.56
N LEU A 67 -5.96 1.16 -12.27
CA LEU A 67 -4.59 0.78 -11.91
C LEU A 67 -3.70 2.02 -11.76
N GLY A 68 -2.94 2.07 -10.69
CA GLY A 68 -2.03 3.19 -10.37
C GLY A 68 -2.66 4.29 -9.51
N GLU A 69 -3.97 4.24 -9.29
CA GLU A 69 -4.65 5.21 -8.44
C GLU A 69 -4.56 4.83 -6.96
N VAL A 70 -4.64 5.82 -6.09
CA VAL A 70 -4.56 5.64 -4.62
C VAL A 70 -5.66 6.44 -3.95
N GLN A 71 -6.21 5.84 -2.90
CA GLN A 71 -7.19 6.48 -2.03
C GLN A 71 -6.60 6.50 -0.62
N PHE A 72 -6.62 7.67 0.04
CA PHE A 72 -6.12 7.82 1.40
C PHE A 72 -7.29 8.01 2.36
N ILE A 73 -7.36 7.17 3.38
CA ILE A 73 -8.43 7.21 4.39
C ILE A 73 -7.80 7.41 5.76
N GLU A 74 -8.13 8.51 6.43
CA GLU A 74 -7.69 8.73 7.81
C GLU A 74 -8.52 7.83 8.73
N VAL A 75 -7.85 6.91 9.42
CA VAL A 75 -8.51 5.93 10.29
C VAL A 75 -8.39 6.28 11.77
N GLU A 76 -7.36 7.03 12.13
CA GLU A 76 -7.11 7.58 13.47
C GLU A 76 -6.36 8.89 13.28
N PRO A 77 -6.28 9.77 14.29
CA PRO A 77 -5.52 11.02 14.13
C PRO A 77 -4.09 10.74 13.66
N GLN A 78 -3.69 11.36 12.55
CA GLN A 78 -2.36 11.21 11.94
C GLN A 78 -2.03 9.80 11.46
N LEU A 79 -3.04 8.96 11.22
CA LEU A 79 -2.84 7.62 10.68
C LEU A 79 -3.80 7.40 9.51
N TRP A 80 -3.25 7.12 8.34
CA TRP A 80 -4.00 6.88 7.11
C TRP A 80 -3.76 5.47 6.61
N VAL A 81 -4.76 4.93 5.93
CA VAL A 81 -4.61 3.73 5.10
C VAL A 81 -4.64 4.17 3.64
N ALA A 82 -3.66 3.73 2.86
CA ALA A 82 -3.61 4.00 1.43
C ALA A 82 -4.05 2.73 0.68
N ASN A 83 -5.21 2.82 0.04
CA ASN A 83 -5.71 1.77 -0.85
C ASN A 83 -5.09 2.02 -2.23
N MET A 84 -4.09 1.22 -2.60
CA MET A 84 -3.39 1.36 -3.89
C MET A 84 -3.93 0.31 -4.87
N ILE A 85 -4.41 0.74 -6.02
CA ILE A 85 -4.85 -0.21 -7.06
C ILE A 85 -3.63 -0.60 -7.90
N ALA A 86 -3.03 -1.73 -7.58
CA ALA A 86 -1.85 -2.23 -8.27
C ALA A 86 -1.95 -3.71 -8.64
N GLN A 87 -3.18 -4.25 -8.64
CA GLN A 87 -3.45 -5.64 -8.95
C GLN A 87 -4.59 -5.70 -9.95
N ARG A 88 -4.36 -6.41 -11.05
CA ARG A 88 -5.41 -6.63 -12.05
C ARG A 88 -6.12 -7.94 -11.74
N ASP A 89 -7.42 -7.87 -11.43
CA ASP A 89 -8.23 -9.03 -11.04
C ASP A 89 -7.63 -9.69 -9.77
N VAL A 90 -8.04 -10.91 -9.47
CA VAL A 90 -7.55 -11.73 -8.36
C VAL A 90 -6.97 -13.06 -8.86
N ARG A 91 -6.94 -13.27 -10.17
CA ARG A 91 -6.47 -14.49 -10.83
C ARG A 91 -5.36 -14.15 -11.83
N ARG A 92 -4.57 -15.17 -12.17
CA ARG A 92 -3.63 -15.02 -13.27
C ARG A 92 -4.37 -14.77 -14.57
N THR A 93 -3.86 -13.82 -15.37
CA THR A 93 -4.40 -13.52 -16.69
C THR A 93 -3.25 -13.66 -17.69
N GLY A 94 -3.46 -14.50 -18.74
CA GLY A 94 -2.43 -14.74 -19.74
C GLY A 94 -1.12 -15.27 -19.16
N GLY A 95 -1.18 -16.06 -18.08
CA GLY A 95 0.00 -16.58 -17.42
C GLY A 95 0.68 -15.61 -16.44
N ALA A 96 0.27 -14.34 -16.42
CA ALA A 96 0.86 -13.33 -15.52
C ALA A 96 0.17 -13.34 -14.16
N PRO A 97 0.91 -13.12 -13.05
CA PRO A 97 0.29 -12.96 -11.74
C PRO A 97 -0.56 -11.67 -11.70
N PRO A 98 -1.47 -11.55 -10.71
CA PRO A 98 -2.32 -10.35 -10.60
C PRO A 98 -1.56 -9.04 -10.44
N ILE A 99 -0.43 -9.02 -9.74
CA ILE A 99 0.31 -7.79 -9.48
C ILE A 99 0.74 -7.10 -10.79
N ARG A 100 0.67 -5.77 -10.78
CA ARG A 100 1.14 -4.93 -11.89
C ARG A 100 2.19 -3.94 -11.36
N TYR A 101 3.45 -4.21 -11.68
CA TYR A 101 4.57 -3.43 -11.14
C TYR A 101 4.55 -1.97 -11.57
N GLU A 102 4.15 -1.68 -12.82
CA GLU A 102 4.04 -0.29 -13.28
C GLU A 102 2.97 0.48 -12.51
N ALA A 103 1.84 -0.18 -12.24
CA ALA A 103 0.78 0.42 -11.43
C ALA A 103 1.23 0.65 -9.99
N LEU A 104 1.99 -0.29 -9.44
CA LEU A 104 2.57 -0.13 -8.10
C LEU A 104 3.52 1.06 -8.05
N ARG A 105 4.38 1.21 -9.06
CA ARG A 105 5.30 2.34 -9.15
C ARG A 105 4.56 3.67 -9.19
N LEU A 106 3.53 3.75 -10.01
CA LEU A 106 2.72 4.97 -10.13
C LEU A 106 1.99 5.27 -8.81
N ALA A 107 1.38 4.25 -8.20
CA ALA A 107 0.68 4.41 -6.91
C ALA A 107 1.63 4.90 -5.82
N LEU A 108 2.81 4.28 -5.71
CA LEU A 108 3.80 4.68 -4.70
C LEU A 108 4.34 6.08 -4.93
N SER A 109 4.40 6.55 -6.18
CA SER A 109 4.78 7.95 -6.44
C SER A 109 3.76 8.92 -5.84
N LYS A 110 2.48 8.55 -5.85
CA LYS A 110 1.42 9.34 -5.23
C LYS A 110 1.47 9.27 -3.71
N VAL A 111 1.80 8.10 -3.17
CA VAL A 111 2.05 7.95 -1.73
C VAL A 111 3.21 8.85 -1.30
N ALA A 112 4.28 8.90 -2.11
CA ALA A 112 5.43 9.76 -1.80
C ALA A 112 5.04 11.23 -1.70
N ALA A 113 4.22 11.72 -2.64
CA ALA A 113 3.75 13.11 -2.61
C ALA A 113 2.90 13.39 -1.37
N PHE A 114 2.02 12.45 -1.01
CA PHE A 114 1.19 12.57 0.19
C PHE A 114 2.05 12.60 1.45
N CYS A 115 3.03 11.70 1.56
CA CYS A 115 3.91 11.64 2.71
C CYS A 115 4.79 12.88 2.85
N ALA A 116 5.25 13.45 1.73
CA ALA A 116 6.03 14.68 1.76
C ALA A 116 5.19 15.83 2.33
N GLU A 117 3.92 15.94 1.92
CA GLU A 117 3.01 16.96 2.41
C GLU A 117 2.69 16.79 3.89
N LYS A 118 2.42 15.56 4.33
CA LYS A 118 2.02 15.24 5.70
C LYS A 118 3.19 15.00 6.65
N GLU A 119 4.40 14.96 6.13
CA GLU A 119 5.58 14.54 6.89
C GLU A 119 5.37 13.16 7.51
N ALA A 120 4.84 12.23 6.72
CA ALA A 120 4.46 10.92 7.19
C ALA A 120 5.50 9.85 6.83
N THR A 121 5.56 8.80 7.66
CA THR A 121 6.32 7.59 7.38
C THR A 121 5.40 6.53 6.78
N VAL A 122 5.98 5.55 6.09
CA VAL A 122 5.23 4.49 5.40
C VAL A 122 5.44 3.17 6.12
N HIS A 123 4.36 2.44 6.29
CA HIS A 123 4.32 1.14 6.97
C HIS A 123 3.56 0.14 6.12
N MET A 124 4.08 -1.08 5.99
CA MET A 124 3.47 -2.08 5.10
C MET A 124 3.85 -3.49 5.51
N PRO A 125 3.02 -4.49 5.18
CA PRO A 125 3.48 -5.86 5.11
C PRO A 125 4.33 -6.03 3.84
N ARG A 126 4.75 -7.25 3.50
CA ARG A 126 5.40 -7.48 2.19
C ARG A 126 4.33 -7.43 1.11
N ILE A 127 4.00 -6.19 0.71
CA ILE A 127 2.90 -5.94 -0.23
C ILE A 127 3.11 -6.68 -1.56
N GLY A 128 2.01 -7.19 -2.11
CA GLY A 128 2.00 -7.80 -3.43
C GLY A 128 2.62 -9.18 -3.52
N CYS A 129 3.16 -9.74 -2.44
CA CYS A 129 3.92 -10.99 -2.48
C CYS A 129 3.13 -12.23 -2.03
N GLY A 130 1.91 -12.03 -1.54
CA GLY A 130 0.99 -13.12 -1.21
C GLY A 130 0.12 -13.49 -2.39
N LEU A 131 -1.18 -13.23 -2.27
CA LEU A 131 -2.16 -13.59 -3.30
C LEU A 131 -1.91 -12.89 -4.65
N ALA A 132 -1.29 -11.73 -4.66
CA ALA A 132 -0.97 -11.01 -5.89
C ALA A 132 0.19 -11.63 -6.69
N GLY A 133 0.94 -12.53 -6.07
CA GLY A 133 1.97 -13.32 -6.76
C GLY A 133 3.24 -12.56 -7.11
N GLY A 134 3.51 -11.46 -6.43
CA GLY A 134 4.69 -10.65 -6.71
C GLY A 134 5.97 -11.21 -6.10
N ASP A 135 7.11 -10.74 -6.64
CA ASP A 135 8.44 -11.03 -6.15
C ASP A 135 8.90 -9.88 -5.25
N TRP A 136 9.23 -10.18 -4.00
CA TRP A 136 9.65 -9.15 -3.04
C TRP A 136 10.91 -8.40 -3.50
N ALA A 137 11.85 -9.07 -4.17
CA ALA A 137 13.03 -8.40 -4.70
C ALA A 137 12.63 -7.27 -5.67
N GLU A 138 11.65 -7.51 -6.53
CA GLU A 138 11.14 -6.51 -7.47
C GLU A 138 10.33 -5.43 -6.74
N VAL A 139 9.44 -5.84 -5.84
CA VAL A 139 8.61 -4.90 -5.07
C VAL A 139 9.47 -3.99 -4.20
N SER A 140 10.46 -4.55 -3.49
CA SER A 140 11.32 -3.74 -2.61
C SER A 140 12.16 -2.74 -3.40
N ARG A 141 12.59 -3.08 -4.61
CA ARG A 141 13.29 -2.14 -5.47
C ARG A 141 12.40 -0.96 -5.86
N ILE A 142 11.14 -1.24 -6.20
CA ILE A 142 10.17 -0.19 -6.52
C ILE A 142 9.92 0.71 -5.29
N VAL A 143 9.80 0.10 -4.11
CA VAL A 143 9.64 0.85 -2.86
C VAL A 143 10.84 1.76 -2.63
N ASP A 144 12.06 1.25 -2.81
CA ASP A 144 13.26 2.06 -2.68
C ASP A 144 13.29 3.22 -3.68
N ASP A 145 12.93 2.96 -4.93
CA ASP A 145 12.94 3.98 -5.98
C ASP A 145 11.92 5.09 -5.71
N GLU A 146 10.70 4.72 -5.34
CA GLU A 146 9.59 5.67 -5.25
C GLU A 146 9.48 6.34 -3.89
N LEU A 147 9.95 5.70 -2.83
CA LEU A 147 9.86 6.23 -1.46
C LEU A 147 11.24 6.54 -0.89
N GLY A 148 12.12 5.55 -0.81
CA GLY A 148 13.44 5.72 -0.22
C GLY A 148 14.27 6.80 -0.91
N ALA A 149 14.31 6.80 -2.24
CA ALA A 149 15.04 7.80 -3.01
C ALA A 149 14.53 9.23 -2.81
N LYS A 150 13.30 9.37 -2.32
CA LYS A 150 12.68 10.66 -2.01
C LYS A 150 12.76 11.01 -0.52
N GLY A 151 13.52 10.24 0.25
CA GLY A 151 13.76 10.49 1.67
C GLY A 151 12.63 10.03 2.59
N ILE A 152 11.70 9.22 2.10
CA ILE A 152 10.56 8.75 2.90
C ILE A 152 10.94 7.47 3.62
N SER A 153 10.77 7.45 4.94
CA SER A 153 11.07 6.29 5.77
C SER A 153 10.01 5.21 5.59
N VAL A 154 10.45 3.96 5.39
CA VAL A 154 9.57 2.80 5.19
C VAL A 154 9.93 1.70 6.18
N THR A 155 8.92 1.15 6.84
CA THR A 155 9.05 -0.05 7.67
C THR A 155 8.18 -1.16 7.10
N VAL A 156 8.78 -2.33 6.90
CA VAL A 156 8.08 -3.54 6.46
C VAL A 156 7.95 -4.47 7.66
N TYR A 157 6.73 -4.92 7.92
CA TYR A 157 6.41 -5.76 9.08
C TYR A 157 6.18 -7.19 8.63
N ASP A 158 6.96 -8.10 9.20
CA ASP A 158 6.71 -9.54 9.08
C ASP A 158 5.87 -9.97 10.28
N PHE A 159 4.69 -10.52 10.02
CA PHE A 159 3.76 -10.93 11.07
C PHE A 159 4.33 -12.16 11.80
N PRO A 160 4.34 -12.14 13.15
CA PRO A 160 4.92 -13.25 13.93
C PRO A 160 4.12 -14.54 13.85
#